data_44478b71c21ec2c19aebcae8a9b758cb
#
_entry.id   44478b71c21ec2c19aebcae8a9b758cb
#
_cell.length_a   1.000
_cell.length_b   1.000
_cell.length_c   1.000
_cell.angle_alpha   90.00
_cell.angle_beta   90.00
_cell.angle_gamma   90.00
#
_symmetry.space_group_name_H-M   'P 1'
#
loop_
_entity.id
_entity.type
_entity.pdbx_description
1 polymer ?
#
loop_
_entity_poly.entity_id
_entity_poly.type
_entity_poly.pdbx_seq_one_letter_code
_entity_poly.pdbx_strand_id
1 'polypeptide(L)'
;HKLIPAIQEVFPEVEKNLSDNINRFKEVEMLYDEAVQQHKHKLLEEKGSEVHIPVLKLLKVKPLSTIIYEIFKAYNFSSHQTGEIVRLLKSESGKYIESETHRVLKNRNWLIISITGATLAQHVLIEEGDRKVEFEDGYLNLKGITAAGHKLQTAGNIAQVDAREIKFPLLLRKWKQGDYFYPLGMAKKKKLSRFFIDQKRSLIQKEKTWVIEMDKKIIWVVGLRIDDRFKITGSTTNILQITLTPAE
;
A
#
# COMPACT_ATOMS: atom_id res chain seq x y z
N HIS A 1 -23.55 -24.41 -38.17
CA HIS A 1 -24.08 -25.71 -38.65
C HIS A 1 -23.75 -26.06 -40.12
N LYS A 2 -23.12 -25.17 -40.94
CA LYS A 2 -22.75 -25.45 -42.33
C LYS A 2 -21.22 -25.66 -42.55
N LEU A 3 -20.41 -25.18 -41.62
CA LEU A 3 -18.95 -25.15 -41.79
C LEU A 3 -18.34 -26.58 -41.66
N ILE A 4 -18.67 -27.29 -40.59
CA ILE A 4 -18.12 -28.64 -40.37
C ILE A 4 -18.51 -29.62 -41.48
N PRO A 5 -19.79 -29.69 -41.90
CA PRO A 5 -20.15 -30.53 -43.04
C PRO A 5 -19.39 -30.21 -44.34
N ALA A 6 -19.19 -28.92 -44.64
CA ALA A 6 -18.42 -28.54 -45.82
C ALA A 6 -16.93 -28.93 -45.74
N ILE A 7 -16.35 -28.90 -44.52
CA ILE A 7 -14.98 -29.38 -44.31
C ILE A 7 -14.91 -30.92 -44.40
N GLN A 8 -15.94 -31.63 -43.95
CA GLN A 8 -16.00 -33.09 -44.00
C GLN A 8 -15.98 -33.64 -45.42
N GLU A 9 -16.52 -32.89 -46.40
CA GLU A 9 -16.45 -33.29 -47.82
C GLU A 9 -14.98 -33.40 -48.30
N VAL A 10 -14.08 -32.58 -47.75
CA VAL A 10 -12.64 -32.59 -48.11
C VAL A 10 -11.81 -33.40 -47.11
N PHE A 11 -12.19 -33.37 -45.82
CA PHE A 11 -11.50 -34.03 -44.71
C PHE A 11 -12.50 -34.86 -43.90
N PRO A 12 -12.81 -36.11 -44.30
CA PRO A 12 -13.84 -36.91 -43.65
C PRO A 12 -13.67 -37.11 -42.14
N GLU A 13 -12.44 -37.19 -41.66
CA GLU A 13 -12.10 -37.39 -40.23
C GLU A 13 -12.04 -36.07 -39.40
N VAL A 14 -12.50 -34.94 -39.94
CA VAL A 14 -12.31 -33.62 -39.29
C VAL A 14 -12.91 -33.56 -37.88
N GLU A 15 -14.10 -34.12 -37.64
CA GLU A 15 -14.73 -34.07 -36.31
C GLU A 15 -13.92 -34.88 -35.29
N LYS A 16 -13.46 -36.06 -35.64
CA LYS A 16 -12.60 -36.90 -34.80
C LYS A 16 -11.28 -36.20 -34.50
N ASN A 17 -10.61 -35.68 -35.53
CA ASN A 17 -9.36 -34.96 -35.38
C ASN A 17 -9.50 -33.69 -34.51
N LEU A 18 -10.61 -32.96 -34.63
CA LEU A 18 -10.91 -31.82 -33.78
C LEU A 18 -11.16 -32.23 -32.34
N SER A 19 -11.92 -33.31 -32.12
CA SER A 19 -12.19 -33.84 -30.78
C SER A 19 -10.90 -34.33 -30.10
N ASP A 20 -10.07 -35.06 -30.82
CA ASP A 20 -8.78 -35.55 -30.31
C ASP A 20 -7.84 -34.38 -29.97
N ASN A 21 -7.82 -33.35 -30.83
CA ASN A 21 -7.04 -32.14 -30.55
C ASN A 21 -7.56 -31.37 -29.35
N ILE A 22 -8.88 -31.23 -29.17
CA ILE A 22 -9.49 -30.60 -27.99
C ILE A 22 -9.06 -31.33 -26.71
N ASN A 23 -9.12 -32.68 -26.72
CA ASN A 23 -8.71 -33.47 -25.56
C ASN A 23 -7.22 -33.30 -25.27
N ARG A 24 -6.37 -33.31 -26.30
CA ARG A 24 -4.94 -33.08 -26.15
C ARG A 24 -4.65 -31.67 -25.60
N PHE A 25 -5.35 -30.62 -26.07
CA PHE A 25 -5.18 -29.28 -25.57
C PHE A 25 -5.63 -29.14 -24.11
N LYS A 26 -6.69 -29.84 -23.68
CA LYS A 26 -7.08 -29.86 -22.24
C LYS A 26 -5.98 -30.47 -21.37
N GLU A 27 -5.33 -31.53 -21.80
CA GLU A 27 -4.20 -32.11 -21.06
C GLU A 27 -2.99 -31.14 -21.01
N VAL A 28 -2.70 -30.48 -22.13
CA VAL A 28 -1.65 -29.43 -22.16
C VAL A 28 -1.99 -28.26 -21.27
N GLU A 29 -3.27 -27.85 -21.21
CA GLU A 29 -3.74 -26.80 -20.31
C GLU A 29 -3.50 -27.16 -18.84
N MET A 30 -3.77 -28.40 -18.44
CA MET A 30 -3.49 -28.87 -17.08
C MET A 30 -2.00 -28.75 -16.73
N LEU A 31 -1.10 -29.16 -17.61
CA LEU A 31 0.36 -29.02 -17.41
C LEU A 31 0.79 -27.56 -17.37
N TYR A 32 0.18 -26.71 -18.22
CA TYR A 32 0.43 -25.28 -18.23
C TYR A 32 0.04 -24.63 -16.89
N ASP A 33 -1.17 -24.91 -16.43
CA ASP A 33 -1.70 -24.37 -15.18
C ASP A 33 -0.87 -24.84 -13.97
N GLU A 34 -0.47 -26.09 -13.93
CA GLU A 34 0.42 -26.59 -12.87
C GLU A 34 1.75 -25.83 -12.85
N ALA A 35 2.38 -25.65 -14.01
CA ALA A 35 3.63 -24.90 -14.11
C ALA A 35 3.46 -23.43 -13.68
N VAL A 36 2.36 -22.79 -14.07
CA VAL A 36 2.03 -21.42 -13.65
C VAL A 36 1.83 -21.33 -12.14
N GLN A 37 1.08 -22.25 -11.54
CA GLN A 37 0.86 -22.27 -10.09
C GLN A 37 2.16 -22.50 -9.32
N GLN A 38 3.03 -23.38 -9.78
CA GLN A 38 4.36 -23.56 -9.18
C GLN A 38 5.19 -22.28 -9.19
N HIS A 39 5.15 -21.51 -10.29
CA HIS A 39 5.82 -20.21 -10.36
C HIS A 39 5.19 -19.17 -9.42
N LYS A 40 3.86 -19.08 -9.38
CA LYS A 40 3.14 -18.18 -8.46
C LYS A 40 3.53 -18.46 -7.01
N HIS A 41 3.48 -19.71 -6.59
CA HIS A 41 3.83 -20.11 -5.22
C HIS A 41 5.28 -19.75 -4.83
N LYS A 42 6.24 -19.83 -5.77
CA LYS A 42 7.65 -19.51 -5.53
C LYS A 42 7.96 -18.01 -5.54
N LEU A 43 7.11 -17.20 -6.20
CA LEU A 43 7.38 -15.80 -6.48
C LEU A 43 6.53 -14.84 -5.65
N LEU A 44 5.30 -15.21 -5.29
CA LEU A 44 4.39 -14.32 -4.60
C LEU A 44 4.58 -14.44 -3.09
N GLU A 45 4.86 -13.31 -2.44
CA GLU A 45 4.95 -13.19 -0.98
C GLU A 45 3.86 -12.21 -0.52
N GLU A 46 2.82 -12.72 0.13
CA GLU A 46 1.76 -11.89 0.69
C GLU A 46 2.25 -11.20 1.97
N LYS A 47 2.04 -9.89 2.06
CA LYS A 47 2.40 -9.06 3.22
C LYS A 47 1.27 -8.06 3.52
N GLY A 48 0.36 -8.47 4.38
CA GLY A 48 -0.87 -7.71 4.65
C GLY A 48 -1.70 -7.57 3.37
N SER A 49 -2.05 -6.35 2.99
CA SER A 49 -2.81 -6.06 1.76
C SER A 49 -1.94 -5.96 0.49
N GLU A 50 -0.68 -6.32 0.55
CA GLU A 50 0.27 -6.20 -0.56
C GLU A 50 0.81 -7.56 -0.98
N VAL A 51 1.12 -7.69 -2.28
CA VAL A 51 1.83 -8.85 -2.82
C VAL A 51 3.20 -8.41 -3.30
N HIS A 52 4.24 -9.01 -2.76
CA HIS A 52 5.63 -8.72 -3.04
C HIS A 52 6.22 -9.79 -3.95
N ILE A 53 6.91 -9.37 -5.03
CA ILE A 53 7.54 -10.26 -6.00
C ILE A 53 9.04 -9.93 -6.08
N PRO A 54 9.95 -10.85 -5.77
CA PRO A 54 11.39 -10.58 -5.83
C PRO A 54 11.86 -10.51 -7.29
N VAL A 55 12.32 -9.34 -7.72
CA VAL A 55 12.71 -9.05 -9.11
C VAL A 55 13.80 -9.99 -9.61
N LEU A 56 14.81 -10.27 -8.77
CA LEU A 56 15.92 -11.15 -9.15
C LEU A 56 15.49 -12.62 -9.38
N LYS A 57 14.47 -13.09 -8.65
CA LYS A 57 13.88 -14.42 -8.88
C LYS A 57 13.03 -14.39 -10.16
N LEU A 58 12.21 -13.36 -10.33
CA LEU A 58 11.33 -13.25 -11.50
C LEU A 58 12.13 -13.17 -12.81
N LEU A 59 13.24 -12.45 -12.86
CA LEU A 59 14.10 -12.35 -14.04
C LEU A 59 14.73 -13.68 -14.50
N LYS A 60 14.80 -14.68 -13.62
CA LYS A 60 15.34 -16.03 -13.93
C LYS A 60 14.28 -16.97 -14.51
N VAL A 61 13.02 -16.57 -14.48
CA VAL A 61 11.91 -17.42 -14.94
C VAL A 61 11.85 -17.47 -16.46
N LYS A 62 11.53 -18.63 -17.01
CA LYS A 62 11.29 -18.86 -18.43
C LYS A 62 10.01 -19.68 -18.62
N PRO A 63 9.10 -19.24 -19.49
CA PRO A 63 9.08 -17.99 -20.27
C PRO A 63 8.63 -16.79 -19.43
N LEU A 64 9.46 -15.72 -19.40
CA LEU A 64 9.24 -14.57 -18.52
C LEU A 64 7.91 -13.84 -18.79
N SER A 65 7.64 -13.49 -20.05
CA SER A 65 6.45 -12.71 -20.42
C SER A 65 5.16 -13.45 -20.09
N THR A 66 5.13 -14.76 -20.30
CA THR A 66 3.98 -15.61 -19.99
C THR A 66 3.69 -15.63 -18.49
N ILE A 67 4.72 -15.86 -17.68
CA ILE A 67 4.56 -15.89 -16.22
C ILE A 67 4.18 -14.51 -15.66
N ILE A 68 4.74 -13.42 -16.19
CA ILE A 68 4.30 -12.06 -15.83
C ILE A 68 2.82 -11.88 -16.19
N TYR A 69 2.40 -12.22 -17.40
CA TYR A 69 0.99 -12.13 -17.78
C TYR A 69 0.09 -12.92 -16.82
N GLU A 70 0.42 -14.17 -16.55
CA GLU A 70 -0.36 -15.06 -15.69
C GLU A 70 -0.43 -14.62 -14.22
N ILE A 71 0.61 -13.96 -13.72
CA ILE A 71 0.59 -13.35 -12.39
C ILE A 71 -0.30 -12.11 -12.40
N PHE A 72 -0.06 -11.19 -13.33
CA PHE A 72 -0.62 -9.84 -13.27
C PHE A 72 -2.06 -9.75 -13.79
N LYS A 73 -2.54 -10.72 -14.60
CA LYS A 73 -3.95 -10.77 -15.02
C LYS A 73 -4.92 -10.90 -13.83
N ALA A 74 -4.51 -11.54 -12.74
CA ALA A 74 -5.31 -11.66 -11.52
C ALA A 74 -5.52 -10.29 -10.81
N TYR A 75 -4.71 -9.29 -11.16
CA TYR A 75 -4.76 -7.92 -10.64
C TYR A 75 -5.24 -6.92 -11.70
N ASN A 76 -6.01 -7.39 -12.69
CA ASN A 76 -6.59 -6.60 -13.77
C ASN A 76 -5.59 -5.84 -14.65
N PHE A 77 -4.34 -6.32 -14.78
CA PHE A 77 -3.41 -5.83 -15.80
C PHE A 77 -3.70 -6.51 -17.13
N SER A 78 -3.77 -5.71 -18.19
CA SER A 78 -4.01 -6.19 -19.54
C SER A 78 -2.79 -6.87 -20.16
N SER A 79 -3.00 -7.66 -21.23
CA SER A 79 -1.90 -8.25 -22.00
C SER A 79 -0.93 -7.20 -22.58
N HIS A 80 -1.43 -6.02 -22.95
CA HIS A 80 -0.60 -4.91 -23.44
C HIS A 80 0.36 -4.39 -22.35
N GLN A 81 -0.07 -4.38 -21.10
CA GLN A 81 0.75 -3.93 -19.96
C GLN A 81 1.86 -4.92 -19.58
N THR A 82 1.81 -6.17 -20.07
CA THR A 82 2.87 -7.16 -19.80
C THR A 82 4.25 -6.64 -20.23
N GLY A 83 4.35 -6.04 -21.43
CA GLY A 83 5.60 -5.46 -21.91
C GLY A 83 6.10 -4.27 -21.07
N GLU A 84 5.20 -3.49 -20.51
CA GLU A 84 5.52 -2.39 -19.60
C GLU A 84 6.04 -2.91 -18.26
N ILE A 85 5.43 -3.96 -17.73
CA ILE A 85 5.87 -4.61 -16.49
C ILE A 85 7.26 -5.24 -16.67
N VAL A 86 7.54 -5.85 -17.82
CA VAL A 86 8.91 -6.33 -18.15
C VAL A 86 9.93 -5.19 -18.14
N ARG A 87 9.58 -4.02 -18.69
CA ARG A 87 10.45 -2.82 -18.65
C ARG A 87 10.61 -2.29 -17.22
N LEU A 88 9.53 -2.37 -16.41
CA LEU A 88 9.55 -1.94 -15.02
C LEU A 88 10.57 -2.72 -14.16
N LEU A 89 10.82 -4.01 -14.46
CA LEU A 89 11.83 -4.82 -13.75
C LEU A 89 13.22 -4.19 -13.78
N LYS A 90 13.57 -3.52 -14.88
CA LYS A 90 14.88 -2.88 -15.11
C LYS A 90 14.88 -1.39 -14.76
N SER A 91 13.75 -0.82 -14.35
CA SER A 91 13.63 0.60 -14.05
C SER A 91 14.18 0.97 -12.67
N GLU A 92 14.30 2.27 -12.45
CA GLU A 92 14.63 2.82 -11.13
C GLU A 92 13.52 2.60 -10.10
N SER A 93 13.90 2.60 -8.83
CA SER A 93 12.95 2.49 -7.72
C SER A 93 12.01 3.70 -7.69
N GLY A 94 10.72 3.45 -7.44
CA GLY A 94 9.69 4.47 -7.39
C GLY A 94 8.84 4.60 -8.66
N LYS A 95 9.20 3.94 -9.76
CA LYS A 95 8.34 3.85 -10.95
C LYS A 95 7.24 2.81 -10.74
N TYR A 96 6.07 3.04 -11.33
CA TYR A 96 4.91 2.16 -11.19
C TYR A 96 4.07 2.13 -12.47
N ILE A 97 3.18 1.15 -12.54
CA ILE A 97 2.15 0.97 -13.57
C ILE A 97 0.84 0.68 -12.86
N GLU A 98 -0.27 1.17 -13.36
CA GLU A 98 -1.59 0.98 -12.76
C GLU A 98 -2.51 0.22 -13.72
N SER A 99 -3.31 -0.70 -13.15
CA SER A 99 -4.50 -1.26 -13.74
C SER A 99 -5.73 -0.51 -13.20
N GLU A 100 -6.93 -0.94 -13.56
CA GLU A 100 -8.17 -0.37 -13.02
C GLU A 100 -8.29 -0.53 -11.49
N THR A 101 -7.73 -1.59 -10.93
CA THR A 101 -7.92 -1.97 -9.52
C THR A 101 -6.63 -2.04 -8.72
N HIS A 102 -5.48 -2.17 -9.37
CA HIS A 102 -4.20 -2.38 -8.70
C HIS A 102 -3.07 -1.54 -9.31
N ARG A 103 -2.07 -1.30 -8.50
CA ARG A 103 -0.80 -0.69 -8.90
C ARG A 103 0.34 -1.65 -8.64
N VAL A 104 1.26 -1.78 -9.59
CA VAL A 104 2.55 -2.45 -9.40
C VAL A 104 3.66 -1.41 -9.33
N LEU A 105 4.35 -1.37 -8.21
CA LEU A 105 5.45 -0.44 -7.92
C LEU A 105 6.79 -1.17 -7.91
N LYS A 106 7.79 -0.61 -8.59
CA LYS A 106 9.20 -1.02 -8.45
C LYS A 106 9.80 -0.39 -7.20
N ASN A 107 10.14 -1.21 -6.22
CA ASN A 107 10.82 -0.76 -4.99
C ASN A 107 12.09 -1.58 -4.76
N ARG A 108 13.24 -1.04 -5.12
CA ARG A 108 14.54 -1.73 -5.07
C ARG A 108 14.49 -3.07 -5.82
N ASN A 109 14.68 -4.19 -5.12
CA ASN A 109 14.66 -5.55 -5.69
C ASN A 109 13.27 -6.22 -5.64
N TRP A 110 12.21 -5.43 -5.45
CA TRP A 110 10.83 -5.92 -5.36
C TRP A 110 9.92 -5.23 -6.36
N LEU A 111 8.99 -5.98 -6.94
CA LEU A 111 7.72 -5.45 -7.42
C LEU A 111 6.70 -5.62 -6.31
N ILE A 112 5.93 -4.56 -6.04
CA ILE A 112 4.91 -4.56 -5.00
C ILE A 112 3.58 -4.25 -5.65
N ILE A 113 2.64 -5.18 -5.56
CA ILE A 113 1.27 -5.02 -6.04
C ILE A 113 0.42 -4.57 -4.86
N SER A 114 -0.32 -3.49 -5.03
CA SER A 114 -1.26 -2.95 -4.05
C SER A 114 -2.53 -2.46 -4.74
N ILE A 115 -3.65 -2.39 -4.01
CA ILE A 115 -4.91 -1.87 -4.54
C ILE A 115 -4.74 -0.38 -4.88
N THR A 116 -5.21 0.03 -6.07
CA THR A 116 -5.24 1.43 -6.49
C THR A 116 -6.50 2.09 -5.92
N GLY A 117 -6.32 3.19 -5.20
CA GLY A 117 -7.43 4.08 -4.83
C GLY A 117 -8.57 3.45 -4.05
N ALA A 118 -8.29 2.79 -2.92
CA ALA A 118 -9.29 2.71 -1.87
C ALA A 118 -9.61 4.14 -1.42
N THR A 119 -10.58 4.75 -2.08
CA THR A 119 -11.19 6.02 -1.67
C THR A 119 -12.10 5.76 -0.46
N LEU A 120 -11.52 5.20 0.60
CA LEU A 120 -12.10 5.31 1.93
C LEU A 120 -11.89 6.76 2.37
N ALA A 121 -12.81 7.30 3.13
CA ALA A 121 -12.83 8.69 3.54
C ALA A 121 -11.41 9.16 3.90
N GLN A 122 -10.80 9.98 3.04
CA GLN A 122 -9.42 10.47 3.22
C GLN A 122 -9.30 11.40 4.43
N HIS A 123 -10.43 11.62 5.13
CA HIS A 123 -10.56 12.57 6.23
C HIS A 123 -11.48 11.99 7.28
N VAL A 124 -10.99 11.89 8.50
CA VAL A 124 -11.78 11.51 9.68
C VAL A 124 -11.72 12.66 10.67
N LEU A 125 -12.87 13.19 11.06
CA LEU A 125 -12.94 14.18 12.12
C LEU A 125 -12.86 13.49 13.48
N ILE A 126 -12.09 14.10 14.37
CA ILE A 126 -11.94 13.70 15.76
C ILE A 126 -12.58 14.79 16.60
N GLU A 127 -13.69 14.46 17.23
CA GLU A 127 -14.44 15.40 18.06
C GLU A 127 -13.95 15.42 19.52
N GLU A 128 -14.28 16.47 20.22
CA GLU A 128 -14.00 16.54 21.66
C GLU A 128 -14.79 15.45 22.40
N GLY A 129 -14.08 14.62 23.18
CA GLY A 129 -14.71 13.51 23.92
C GLY A 129 -14.57 12.16 23.24
N ASP A 130 -14.13 12.10 22.00
CA ASP A 130 -13.84 10.82 21.34
C ASP A 130 -12.73 10.07 22.10
N ARG A 131 -13.00 8.80 22.41
CA ARG A 131 -12.02 7.89 23.05
C ARG A 131 -11.36 6.95 22.08
N LYS A 132 -12.05 6.60 21.00
CA LYS A 132 -11.57 5.69 19.93
C LYS A 132 -12.04 6.22 18.59
N VAL A 133 -11.11 6.35 17.64
CA VAL A 133 -11.38 6.80 16.28
C VAL A 133 -10.80 5.78 15.31
N GLU A 134 -11.66 5.16 14.52
CA GLU A 134 -11.27 4.15 13.54
C GLU A 134 -10.96 4.80 12.19
N PHE A 135 -9.96 4.29 11.49
CA PHE A 135 -9.56 4.71 10.16
C PHE A 135 -8.93 3.55 9.37
N GLU A 136 -8.57 3.76 8.11
CA GLU A 136 -8.10 2.72 7.18
C GLU A 136 -6.97 1.82 7.74
N ASP A 137 -5.99 2.41 8.44
CA ASP A 137 -4.79 1.68 8.90
C ASP A 137 -4.86 1.26 10.38
N GLY A 138 -6.06 1.31 11.02
CA GLY A 138 -6.27 0.91 12.41
C GLY A 138 -7.17 1.84 13.19
N TYR A 139 -6.82 2.11 14.43
CA TYR A 139 -7.56 3.05 15.26
C TYR A 139 -6.65 3.87 16.18
N LEU A 140 -7.13 5.05 16.54
CA LEU A 140 -6.53 5.94 17.53
C LEU A 140 -7.30 5.87 18.83
N ASN A 141 -6.60 5.63 19.94
CA ASN A 141 -7.17 5.80 21.28
C ASN A 141 -6.74 7.17 21.83
N LEU A 142 -7.71 7.95 22.29
CA LEU A 142 -7.49 9.25 22.89
C LEU A 142 -7.74 9.22 24.40
N LYS A 143 -6.84 9.78 25.19
CA LYS A 143 -6.95 9.82 26.64
C LYS A 143 -6.38 11.13 27.18
N GLY A 144 -7.15 11.79 28.05
CA GLY A 144 -6.65 12.88 28.87
C GLY A 144 -5.85 12.34 30.06
N ILE A 145 -4.71 12.93 30.36
CA ILE A 145 -3.82 12.54 31.47
C ILE A 145 -3.40 13.82 32.22
N THR A 146 -3.37 13.78 33.54
CA THR A 146 -2.78 14.83 34.35
C THR A 146 -1.26 14.78 34.24
N ALA A 147 -0.60 15.92 34.00
CA ALA A 147 0.84 15.98 33.78
C ALA A 147 1.67 15.71 35.05
N ALA A 148 1.10 15.98 36.24
CA ALA A 148 1.79 15.79 37.50
C ALA A 148 2.23 14.33 37.71
N GLY A 149 3.54 14.11 37.83
CA GLY A 149 4.13 12.78 38.03
C GLY A 149 4.12 11.86 36.80
N HIS A 150 3.63 12.33 35.64
CA HIS A 150 3.59 11.53 34.42
C HIS A 150 4.97 11.43 33.76
N LYS A 151 5.39 10.20 33.43
CA LYS A 151 6.61 9.99 32.64
C LYS A 151 6.27 10.04 31.15
N LEU A 152 6.97 10.89 30.41
CA LEU A 152 6.81 11.00 28.96
C LEU A 152 7.17 9.69 28.26
N GLN A 153 6.30 9.26 27.34
CA GLN A 153 6.54 8.11 26.49
C GLN A 153 7.09 8.58 25.15
N THR A 154 8.18 7.95 24.70
CA THR A 154 8.87 8.33 23.46
C THR A 154 8.61 7.36 22.30
N ALA A 155 7.70 6.40 22.47
CA ALA A 155 7.34 5.44 21.43
C ALA A 155 6.66 6.17 20.26
N GLY A 156 7.08 5.85 19.01
CA GLY A 156 6.56 6.53 17.81
C GLY A 156 5.05 6.38 17.61
N ASN A 157 4.46 5.29 18.10
CA ASN A 157 3.02 5.05 18.04
C ASN A 157 2.20 5.78 19.11
N ILE A 158 2.86 6.59 19.97
CA ILE A 158 2.21 7.38 21.01
C ILE A 158 2.58 8.84 20.82
N ALA A 159 1.57 9.69 20.69
CA ALA A 159 1.71 11.13 20.73
C ALA A 159 1.21 11.65 22.09
N GLN A 160 2.02 12.46 22.77
CA GLN A 160 1.65 13.16 23.98
C GLN A 160 1.85 14.65 23.77
N VAL A 161 0.76 15.42 23.82
CA VAL A 161 0.75 16.85 23.51
C VAL A 161 0.11 17.65 24.64
N ASP A 162 0.45 18.92 24.75
CA ASP A 162 -0.19 19.82 25.72
C ASP A 162 -1.67 20.02 25.34
N ALA A 163 -2.59 19.53 26.17
CA ALA A 163 -4.01 19.60 25.89
C ALA A 163 -4.55 21.02 25.76
N ARG A 164 -3.88 22.03 26.34
CA ARG A 164 -4.29 23.44 26.26
C ARG A 164 -4.10 24.03 24.85
N GLU A 165 -3.17 23.48 24.10
CA GLU A 165 -2.88 23.90 22.73
C GLU A 165 -3.80 23.24 21.70
N ILE A 166 -4.65 22.31 22.14
CA ILE A 166 -5.52 21.51 21.26
C ILE A 166 -6.93 22.12 21.22
N LYS A 167 -7.42 22.34 20.02
CA LYS A 167 -8.79 22.78 19.72
C LYS A 167 -9.45 21.75 18.81
N PHE A 168 -10.57 21.20 19.25
CA PHE A 168 -11.37 20.28 18.45
C PHE A 168 -12.32 21.05 17.50
N PRO A 169 -12.75 20.43 16.37
CA PRO A 169 -12.38 19.09 15.94
C PRO A 169 -10.97 19.02 15.34
N LEU A 170 -10.30 17.86 15.49
CA LEU A 170 -9.06 17.56 14.79
C LEU A 170 -9.36 16.82 13.48
N LEU A 171 -8.49 16.99 12.50
CA LEU A 171 -8.60 16.32 11.21
C LEU A 171 -7.53 15.25 11.07
N LEU A 172 -7.92 13.98 11.07
CA LEU A 172 -7.06 12.86 10.68
C LEU A 172 -7.15 12.67 9.17
N ARG A 173 -6.05 12.82 8.45
CA ARG A 173 -5.99 12.70 6.98
C ARG A 173 -4.68 12.12 6.49
N LYS A 174 -4.67 11.63 5.26
CA LYS A 174 -3.40 11.34 4.57
C LYS A 174 -2.58 12.63 4.41
N TRP A 175 -1.26 12.50 4.50
CA TRP A 175 -0.39 13.63 4.19
C TRP A 175 -0.52 14.01 2.71
N LYS A 176 -0.19 15.25 2.38
CA LYS A 176 -0.19 15.75 1.00
C LYS A 176 1.09 16.52 0.67
N GLN A 177 1.38 16.62 -0.62
CA GLN A 177 2.51 17.42 -1.09
C GLN A 177 2.37 18.89 -0.62
N GLY A 178 3.45 19.43 -0.08
CA GLY A 178 3.45 20.77 0.51
C GLY A 178 3.30 20.79 2.04
N ASP A 179 2.83 19.72 2.66
CA ASP A 179 2.75 19.62 4.12
C ASP A 179 4.10 19.84 4.78
N TYR A 180 4.07 20.58 5.89
CA TYR A 180 5.23 20.83 6.75
C TYR A 180 4.84 20.81 8.22
N PHE A 181 5.80 20.55 9.08
CA PHE A 181 5.66 20.62 10.53
C PHE A 181 6.99 21.01 11.17
N TYR A 182 7.00 21.20 12.45
CA TYR A 182 8.20 21.43 13.25
C TYR A 182 8.51 20.16 14.04
N PRO A 183 9.40 19.27 13.56
CA PRO A 183 9.67 18.02 14.27
C PRO A 183 10.09 18.28 15.70
N LEU A 184 9.56 17.53 16.68
CA LEU A 184 9.91 17.66 18.10
C LEU A 184 11.43 17.75 18.27
N GLY A 185 11.89 18.81 18.99
CA GLY A 185 13.29 19.13 19.19
C GLY A 185 13.93 19.96 18.07
N MET A 186 13.16 20.41 17.07
CA MET A 186 13.66 21.25 15.98
C MET A 186 12.95 22.62 15.93
N ALA A 187 13.71 23.71 15.98
CA ALA A 187 13.17 25.05 15.88
C ALA A 187 12.72 25.45 14.45
N LYS A 188 13.18 24.74 13.42
CA LYS A 188 12.90 25.04 12.01
C LYS A 188 11.84 24.11 11.43
N LYS A 189 10.92 24.69 10.62
CA LYS A 189 9.95 23.92 9.88
C LYS A 189 10.63 22.98 8.87
N LYS A 190 10.05 21.79 8.68
CA LYS A 190 10.52 20.77 7.75
C LYS A 190 9.37 20.29 6.89
N LYS A 191 9.54 20.25 5.55
CA LYS A 191 8.57 19.64 4.66
C LYS A 191 8.47 18.13 4.96
N LEU A 192 7.26 17.57 4.99
CA LEU A 192 7.06 16.14 5.26
C LEU A 192 7.77 15.26 4.22
N SER A 193 7.75 15.67 2.94
CA SER A 193 8.48 14.97 1.88
C SER A 193 9.97 14.81 2.21
N ARG A 194 10.61 15.86 2.76
CA ARG A 194 12.02 15.82 3.16
C ARG A 194 12.22 14.99 4.43
N PHE A 195 11.30 15.13 5.40
CA PHE A 195 11.32 14.32 6.62
C PHE A 195 11.27 12.81 6.30
N PHE A 196 10.42 12.40 5.37
CA PHE A 196 10.35 10.99 4.95
C PHE A 196 11.62 10.48 4.26
N ILE A 197 12.31 11.34 3.49
CA ILE A 197 13.60 10.99 2.89
C ILE A 197 14.63 10.71 3.98
N ASP A 198 14.71 11.61 4.97
CA ASP A 198 15.67 11.46 6.08
C ASP A 198 15.36 10.22 6.93
N GLN A 199 14.08 9.84 7.04
CA GLN A 199 13.63 8.59 7.68
C GLN A 199 13.74 7.36 6.77
N LYS A 200 14.29 7.50 5.55
CA LYS A 200 14.45 6.42 4.55
C LYS A 200 13.15 5.67 4.23
N ARG A 201 12.00 6.37 4.28
CA ARG A 201 10.69 5.80 4.00
C ARG A 201 10.53 5.48 2.51
N SER A 202 9.99 4.27 2.23
CA SER A 202 9.60 3.89 0.87
C SER A 202 8.40 4.72 0.37
N LEU A 203 8.12 4.71 -0.94
CA LEU A 203 6.98 5.43 -1.50
C LEU A 203 5.66 4.96 -0.88
N ILE A 204 5.45 3.66 -0.74
CA ILE A 204 4.25 3.08 -0.12
C ILE A 204 4.10 3.54 1.33
N GLN A 205 5.18 3.50 2.11
CA GLN A 205 5.14 3.98 3.49
C GLN A 205 4.81 5.46 3.60
N LYS A 206 5.25 6.27 2.62
CA LYS A 206 4.88 7.70 2.55
C LYS A 206 3.38 7.84 2.27
N GLU A 207 2.87 7.15 1.26
CA GLU A 207 1.46 7.22 0.85
C GLU A 207 0.50 6.74 1.93
N LYS A 208 0.89 5.74 2.73
CA LYS A 208 0.14 5.25 3.89
C LYS A 208 0.28 6.14 5.15
N THR A 209 1.08 7.20 5.10
CA THR A 209 1.26 8.05 6.30
C THR A 209 0.08 8.98 6.51
N TRP A 210 -0.47 8.95 7.70
CA TRP A 210 -1.51 9.85 8.17
C TRP A 210 -0.93 10.98 9.01
N VAL A 211 -1.65 12.09 9.07
CA VAL A 211 -1.34 13.21 9.93
C VAL A 211 -2.59 13.63 10.70
N ILE A 212 -2.41 14.08 11.93
CA ILE A 212 -3.45 14.80 12.68
C ILE A 212 -3.18 16.28 12.51
N GLU A 213 -4.18 17.00 12.02
CA GLU A 213 -4.14 18.43 11.74
C GLU A 213 -5.16 19.20 12.59
N MET A 214 -4.80 20.38 13.01
CA MET A 214 -5.66 21.38 13.62
C MET A 214 -5.34 22.77 13.03
N ASP A 215 -6.32 23.49 12.53
CA ASP A 215 -6.15 24.83 11.96
C ASP A 215 -4.97 24.92 10.97
N LYS A 216 -4.87 23.97 10.03
CA LYS A 216 -3.78 23.86 9.04
C LYS A 216 -2.39 23.61 9.65
N LYS A 217 -2.30 23.28 10.93
CA LYS A 217 -1.06 22.91 11.62
C LYS A 217 -1.08 21.40 11.89
N ILE A 218 -0.04 20.70 11.45
CA ILE A 218 0.11 19.28 11.79
C ILE A 218 0.51 19.18 13.26
N ILE A 219 -0.22 18.41 14.04
CA ILE A 219 0.06 18.10 15.44
C ILE A 219 0.96 16.89 15.53
N TRP A 220 0.64 15.86 14.76
CA TRP A 220 1.33 14.57 14.78
C TRP A 220 1.40 13.97 13.38
N VAL A 221 2.58 13.54 12.98
CA VAL A 221 2.78 12.62 11.87
C VAL A 221 2.60 11.24 12.46
N VAL A 222 1.44 10.63 12.22
CA VAL A 222 0.95 9.43 12.92
C VAL A 222 1.97 8.28 12.86
N GLY A 223 2.26 7.70 14.02
CA GLY A 223 3.26 6.64 14.13
C GLY A 223 4.72 7.09 14.01
N LEU A 224 5.00 8.41 13.92
CA LEU A 224 6.35 8.91 13.71
C LEU A 224 6.76 9.98 14.74
N ARG A 225 6.26 11.22 14.59
CA ARG A 225 6.73 12.32 15.43
C ARG A 225 5.69 13.42 15.60
N ILE A 226 5.58 13.97 16.79
CA ILE A 226 4.76 15.15 17.07
C ILE A 226 5.46 16.44 16.58
N ASP A 227 4.68 17.48 16.43
CA ASP A 227 5.16 18.84 16.17
C ASP A 227 5.60 19.49 17.47
N ASP A 228 6.73 20.20 17.43
CA ASP A 228 7.36 20.84 18.60
C ASP A 228 6.49 21.91 19.25
N ARG A 229 5.57 22.53 18.47
CA ARG A 229 4.65 23.57 18.96
C ARG A 229 3.61 23.04 19.95
N PHE A 230 3.35 21.74 19.95
CA PHE A 230 2.38 21.06 20.82
C PHE A 230 3.03 20.21 21.89
N LYS A 231 4.34 20.33 22.08
CA LYS A 231 5.09 19.57 23.07
C LYS A 231 4.67 19.90 24.49
N ILE A 232 4.84 18.93 25.34
CA ILE A 232 4.71 19.09 26.79
C ILE A 232 5.87 19.93 27.31
N THR A 233 5.55 20.90 28.15
CA THR A 233 6.51 21.80 28.82
C THR A 233 6.35 21.71 30.34
N GLY A 234 7.22 22.37 31.08
CA GLY A 234 7.11 22.45 32.57
C GLY A 234 5.84 23.15 33.08
N SER A 235 5.13 23.89 32.22
CA SER A 235 3.85 24.53 32.52
C SER A 235 2.61 23.73 32.10
N THR A 236 2.79 22.57 31.47
CA THR A 236 1.68 21.73 31.03
C THR A 236 1.01 21.08 32.26
N THR A 237 -0.29 21.24 32.38
CA THR A 237 -1.09 20.64 33.44
C THR A 237 -1.84 19.40 32.97
N ASN A 238 -2.33 19.41 31.72
CA ASN A 238 -3.10 18.35 31.12
C ASN A 238 -2.47 17.92 29.78
N ILE A 239 -2.40 16.62 29.57
CA ILE A 239 -1.82 15.99 28.39
C ILE A 239 -2.94 15.31 27.61
N LEU A 240 -3.01 15.53 26.31
CA LEU A 240 -3.75 14.65 25.41
C LEU A 240 -2.79 13.60 24.89
N GLN A 241 -3.05 12.34 25.28
CA GLN A 241 -2.36 11.18 24.73
C GLN A 241 -3.18 10.56 23.62
N ILE A 242 -2.54 10.35 22.46
CA ILE A 242 -3.12 9.65 21.31
C ILE A 242 -2.24 8.45 21.01
N THR A 243 -2.84 7.26 21.02
CA THR A 243 -2.13 5.99 20.79
C THR A 243 -2.63 5.36 19.50
N LEU A 244 -1.72 5.09 18.56
CA LEU A 244 -2.02 4.33 17.35
C LEU A 244 -2.00 2.83 17.68
N THR A 245 -3.06 2.14 17.31
CA THR A 245 -3.12 0.68 17.23
C THR A 245 -3.36 0.31 15.77
N PRO A 246 -2.38 -0.31 15.08
CA PRO A 246 -2.53 -0.73 13.70
C PRO A 246 -3.66 -1.76 13.53
N ALA A 247 -4.26 -1.82 12.34
CA ALA A 247 -5.12 -2.94 11.95
C ALA A 247 -4.28 -4.24 11.90
N GLU A 248 -4.88 -5.35 12.29
CA GLU A 248 -4.27 -6.69 12.19
C GLU A 248 -4.10 -7.15 10.74
#